data_574de94b3d26c9f6f69cdd05cd6b237c
#
_entry.id   574de94b3d26c9f6f69cdd05cd6b237c
#
_cell.length_a   1.000
_cell.length_b   1.000
_cell.length_c   1.000
_cell.angle_alpha   90.00
_cell.angle_beta   90.00
_cell.angle_gamma   90.00
#
_symmetry.space_group_name_H-M   'P 1'
#
loop_
_entity.id
_entity.type
_entity.pdbx_description
1 polymer ?
#
loop_
_entity_poly.entity_id
_entity_poly.type
_entity_poly.pdbx_seq_one_letter_code
_entity_poly.pdbx_strand_id
1 'polypeptide(L)'
;MWRWDQGRLLYFQFDVLKSVAKVLVKFNGVKIRDCESTFRNELTDSTGMPFAPNHYTVLRNYKRVFECSFLATVVDEHLVVSDYCRELAKDDGCFSNTDDFLLSYISRFRFPFPAFDNYDVAQMQIYPFCAIIKYLIALNNTDRQACISLDEIF
;
A
#
# COMPACT_ATOMS: atom_id res chain seq x y z
N MET A 1 -9.03 -8.25 14.44
CA MET A 1 -7.58 -8.54 14.50
C MET A 1 -6.95 -8.10 13.18
N TRP A 2 -6.00 -7.21 13.24
CA TRP A 2 -5.31 -6.68 12.07
C TRP A 2 -4.34 -7.73 11.54
N ARG A 3 -4.56 -8.22 10.34
CA ARG A 3 -3.65 -9.15 9.67
C ARG A 3 -3.15 -8.51 8.39
N TRP A 4 -1.88 -8.18 8.35
CA TRP A 4 -1.17 -8.09 7.08
C TRP A 4 -1.19 -9.48 6.45
N ASP A 5 -1.45 -9.53 5.17
CA ASP A 5 -1.34 -10.78 4.41
C ASP A 5 0.15 -11.14 4.33
N GLN A 6 0.60 -11.96 5.27
CA GLN A 6 2.02 -12.27 5.50
C GLN A 6 2.75 -12.76 4.23
N GLY A 7 2.02 -13.39 3.31
CA GLY A 7 2.61 -13.88 2.06
C GLY A 7 2.97 -12.80 1.03
N ARG A 8 2.65 -11.53 1.28
CA ARG A 8 2.78 -10.46 0.28
C ARG A 8 3.56 -9.24 0.74
N LEU A 9 4.23 -9.31 1.87
CA LEU A 9 5.08 -8.21 2.36
C LEU A 9 6.20 -7.84 1.39
N LEU A 10 6.72 -8.80 0.63
CA LEU A 10 7.75 -8.58 -0.39
C LEU A 10 7.31 -7.62 -1.50
N TYR A 11 5.99 -7.48 -1.72
CA TYR A 11 5.45 -6.55 -2.71
C TYR A 11 5.43 -5.09 -2.21
N PHE A 12 5.69 -4.84 -0.93
CA PHE A 12 5.76 -3.50 -0.34
C PHE A 12 7.17 -2.87 -0.41
N GLN A 13 8.02 -3.33 -1.29
CA GLN A 13 9.30 -2.68 -1.58
C GLN A 13 9.07 -1.51 -2.55
N PHE A 14 9.79 -0.42 -2.36
CA PHE A 14 9.63 0.81 -3.14
C PHE A 14 9.70 0.57 -4.66
N ASP A 15 10.77 -0.12 -5.12
CA ASP A 15 10.96 -0.37 -6.55
C ASP A 15 9.87 -1.28 -7.13
N VAL A 16 9.40 -2.26 -6.35
CA VAL A 16 8.29 -3.12 -6.74
C VAL A 16 7.00 -2.30 -6.85
N LEU A 17 6.68 -1.48 -5.84
CA LEU A 17 5.49 -0.63 -5.86
C LEU A 17 5.54 0.41 -6.98
N LYS A 18 6.71 0.95 -7.30
CA LYS A 18 6.90 1.87 -8.43
C LYS A 18 6.62 1.16 -9.77
N SER A 19 7.14 -0.05 -9.94
CA SER A 19 6.88 -0.88 -11.12
C SER A 19 5.40 -1.26 -11.22
N VAL A 20 4.78 -1.66 -10.11
CA VAL A 20 3.33 -1.91 -10.03
C VAL A 20 2.53 -0.66 -10.41
N ALA A 21 2.88 0.51 -9.90
CA ALA A 21 2.19 1.75 -10.20
C ALA A 21 2.22 2.08 -11.70
N LYS A 22 3.36 1.89 -12.38
CA LYS A 22 3.48 2.07 -13.83
C LYS A 22 2.50 1.19 -14.60
N VAL A 23 2.32 -0.06 -14.18
CA VAL A 23 1.34 -0.97 -14.80
C VAL A 23 -0.09 -0.54 -14.46
N LEU A 24 -0.39 -0.27 -13.19
CA LEU A 24 -1.75 0.12 -12.78
C LEU A 24 -2.25 1.35 -13.53
N VAL A 25 -1.37 2.35 -13.78
CA VAL A 25 -1.74 3.55 -14.55
C VAL A 25 -2.16 3.22 -15.98
N LYS A 26 -1.52 2.25 -16.64
CA LYS A 26 -1.93 1.81 -17.98
C LYS A 26 -3.33 1.19 -18.01
N PHE A 27 -3.70 0.50 -16.94
CA PHE A 27 -5.00 -0.19 -16.81
C PHE A 27 -6.06 0.64 -16.08
N ASN A 28 -5.83 1.93 -15.85
CA ASN A 28 -6.82 2.78 -15.20
C ASN A 28 -8.12 2.87 -16.01
N GLY A 29 -9.24 2.65 -15.35
CA GLY A 29 -10.56 2.64 -15.98
C GLY A 29 -10.90 1.35 -16.73
N VAL A 30 -10.02 0.34 -16.71
CA VAL A 30 -10.23 -0.93 -17.39
C VAL A 30 -10.90 -1.94 -16.46
N LYS A 31 -11.81 -2.73 -17.01
CA LYS A 31 -12.40 -3.88 -16.32
C LYS A 31 -11.41 -5.05 -16.38
N ILE A 32 -10.66 -5.26 -15.32
CA ILE A 32 -9.52 -6.20 -15.28
C ILE A 32 -9.95 -7.64 -15.62
N ARG A 33 -11.19 -8.01 -15.30
CA ARG A 33 -11.72 -9.34 -15.63
C ARG A 33 -11.60 -9.66 -17.13
N ASP A 34 -11.71 -8.65 -17.99
CA ASP A 34 -11.72 -8.83 -19.46
C ASP A 34 -10.31 -8.92 -20.04
N CYS A 35 -9.27 -8.55 -19.25
CA CYS A 35 -7.87 -8.57 -19.68
C CYS A 35 -6.93 -9.18 -18.61
N GLU A 36 -7.43 -10.06 -17.78
CA GLU A 36 -6.74 -10.63 -16.61
C GLU A 36 -5.35 -11.21 -16.94
N SER A 37 -5.20 -11.93 -18.04
CA SER A 37 -3.92 -12.52 -18.45
C SER A 37 -2.89 -11.46 -18.83
N THR A 38 -3.31 -10.45 -19.59
CA THR A 38 -2.44 -9.34 -20.01
C THR A 38 -2.00 -8.54 -18.79
N PHE A 39 -2.94 -8.19 -17.91
CA PHE A 39 -2.65 -7.47 -16.68
C PHE A 39 -1.66 -8.21 -15.77
N ARG A 40 -1.87 -9.52 -15.61
CA ARG A 40 -0.98 -10.41 -14.84
C ARG A 40 0.44 -10.45 -15.42
N ASN A 41 0.55 -10.65 -16.73
CA ASN A 41 1.84 -10.74 -17.41
C ASN A 41 2.59 -9.42 -17.29
N GLU A 42 1.94 -8.27 -17.53
CA GLU A 42 2.57 -6.97 -17.37
C GLU A 42 3.06 -6.70 -15.95
N LEU A 43 2.29 -7.09 -14.93
CA LEU A 43 2.74 -6.98 -13.54
C LEU A 43 3.96 -7.86 -13.27
N THR A 44 3.93 -9.10 -13.73
CA THR A 44 5.03 -10.06 -13.56
C THR A 44 6.30 -9.57 -14.28
N ASP A 45 6.17 -9.17 -15.52
CA ASP A 45 7.30 -8.71 -16.36
C ASP A 45 7.92 -7.42 -15.81
N SER A 46 7.09 -6.48 -15.36
CA SER A 46 7.56 -5.19 -14.84
C SER A 46 8.22 -5.29 -13.47
N THR A 47 7.83 -6.25 -12.65
CA THR A 47 8.33 -6.37 -11.26
C THR A 47 9.33 -7.50 -11.07
N GLY A 48 9.40 -8.45 -12.01
CA GLY A 48 10.13 -9.71 -11.84
C GLY A 48 9.53 -10.64 -10.77
N MET A 49 8.32 -10.33 -10.25
CA MET A 49 7.68 -11.07 -9.18
C MET A 49 6.42 -11.78 -9.68
N PRO A 50 6.10 -12.99 -9.18
CA PRO A 50 4.94 -13.74 -9.64
C PRO A 50 3.63 -13.13 -9.14
N PHE A 51 2.79 -12.64 -10.06
CA PHE A 51 1.40 -12.23 -9.77
C PHE A 51 0.38 -13.31 -10.11
N ALA A 52 0.81 -14.55 -10.16
CA ALA A 52 0.00 -15.69 -10.55
C ALA A 52 -0.21 -16.68 -9.41
N PRO A 53 -1.29 -16.61 -8.67
CA PRO A 53 -1.76 -17.76 -7.93
C PRO A 53 -2.49 -18.69 -8.89
N ASN A 54 -2.25 -19.98 -8.74
CA ASN A 54 -2.74 -21.03 -9.66
C ASN A 54 -4.27 -21.14 -9.80
N HIS A 55 -5.06 -20.48 -8.94
CA HIS A 55 -6.52 -20.68 -8.89
C HIS A 55 -7.34 -19.40 -8.75
N TYR A 56 -6.75 -18.20 -8.74
CA TYR A 56 -7.47 -16.96 -8.47
C TYR A 56 -7.03 -15.81 -9.38
N THR A 57 -7.86 -14.80 -9.48
CA THR A 57 -7.52 -13.57 -10.22
C THR A 57 -6.48 -12.73 -9.48
N VAL A 58 -5.75 -11.89 -10.20
CA VAL A 58 -4.81 -10.92 -9.62
C VAL A 58 -5.52 -10.05 -8.59
N LEU A 59 -6.67 -9.51 -8.93
CA LEU A 59 -7.41 -8.65 -8.01
C LEU A 59 -7.83 -9.36 -6.72
N ARG A 60 -8.28 -10.63 -6.80
CA ARG A 60 -8.65 -11.37 -5.59
C ARG A 60 -7.49 -11.49 -4.60
N ASN A 61 -6.26 -11.61 -5.11
CA ASN A 61 -5.09 -11.87 -4.29
C ASN A 61 -4.29 -10.62 -3.95
N TYR A 62 -4.27 -9.63 -4.85
CA TYR A 62 -3.38 -8.46 -4.73
C TYR A 62 -4.13 -7.13 -4.59
N LYS A 63 -5.48 -7.12 -4.69
CA LYS A 63 -6.29 -5.91 -4.47
C LYS A 63 -5.89 -5.20 -3.17
N ARG A 64 -5.75 -5.99 -2.09
CA ARG A 64 -5.35 -5.45 -0.78
C ARG A 64 -3.95 -4.83 -0.78
N VAL A 65 -3.00 -5.37 -1.54
CA VAL A 65 -1.68 -4.75 -1.72
C VAL A 65 -1.83 -3.39 -2.38
N PHE A 66 -2.62 -3.30 -3.46
CA PHE A 66 -2.85 -2.05 -4.18
C PHE A 66 -3.55 -1.00 -3.32
N GLU A 67 -4.55 -1.42 -2.55
CA GLU A 67 -5.30 -0.54 -1.66
C GLU A 67 -4.47 -0.10 -0.46
N CYS A 68 -3.78 -1.01 0.23
CA CYS A 68 -2.93 -0.69 1.39
C CYS A 68 -1.73 0.19 1.03
N SER A 69 -1.23 0.10 -0.21
CA SER A 69 -0.17 0.98 -0.71
C SER A 69 -0.69 2.29 -1.30
N PHE A 70 -1.99 2.58 -1.19
CA PHE A 70 -2.67 3.75 -1.78
C PHE A 70 -2.60 3.85 -3.30
N LEU A 71 -2.34 2.76 -4.01
CA LEU A 71 -2.15 2.80 -5.46
C LEU A 71 -3.47 2.77 -6.23
N ALA A 72 -4.31 1.76 -5.95
CA ALA A 72 -5.54 1.57 -6.71
C ALA A 72 -6.60 0.82 -5.89
N THR A 73 -7.84 0.99 -6.29
CA THR A 73 -8.99 0.20 -5.84
C THR A 73 -9.84 -0.22 -7.03
N VAL A 74 -10.93 -0.95 -6.77
CA VAL A 74 -11.90 -1.35 -7.79
C VAL A 74 -13.24 -0.72 -7.47
N VAL A 75 -13.77 0.03 -8.41
CA VAL A 75 -15.09 0.66 -8.35
C VAL A 75 -15.90 0.20 -9.57
N ASP A 76 -17.08 -0.34 -9.36
CA ASP A 76 -17.96 -0.83 -10.43
C ASP A 76 -17.25 -1.75 -11.44
N GLU A 77 -16.46 -2.69 -10.90
CA GLU A 77 -15.61 -3.65 -11.63
C GLU A 77 -14.41 -3.03 -12.40
N HIS A 78 -14.25 -1.72 -12.39
CA HIS A 78 -13.15 -1.03 -13.08
C HIS A 78 -12.02 -0.69 -12.10
N LEU A 79 -10.80 -0.84 -12.55
CA LEU A 79 -9.61 -0.42 -11.80
C LEU A 79 -9.54 1.11 -11.77
N VAL A 80 -9.46 1.69 -10.58
CA VAL A 80 -9.31 3.14 -10.38
C VAL A 80 -8.02 3.40 -9.65
N VAL A 81 -7.10 4.13 -10.29
CA VAL A 81 -5.83 4.51 -9.69
C VAL A 81 -5.93 5.84 -8.98
N SER A 82 -5.20 5.97 -7.87
CA SER A 82 -5.09 7.22 -7.13
C SER A 82 -4.11 8.21 -7.79
N ASP A 83 -4.17 9.47 -7.39
CA ASP A 83 -3.13 10.44 -7.78
C ASP A 83 -1.77 10.08 -7.19
N TYR A 84 -1.75 9.45 -6.02
CA TYR A 84 -0.55 8.91 -5.41
C TYR A 84 0.13 7.85 -6.29
N CYS A 85 -0.67 6.95 -6.89
CA CYS A 85 -0.19 5.97 -7.85
C CYS A 85 0.40 6.64 -9.10
N ARG A 86 -0.28 7.68 -9.62
CA ARG A 86 0.20 8.43 -10.79
C ARG A 86 1.53 9.11 -10.53
N GLU A 87 1.70 9.71 -9.34
CA GLU A 87 2.96 10.34 -8.94
C GLU A 87 4.07 9.30 -8.75
N LEU A 88 3.77 8.16 -8.12
CA LEU A 88 4.75 7.09 -7.93
C LEU A 88 5.21 6.48 -9.26
N ALA A 89 4.33 6.42 -10.26
CA ALA A 89 4.64 5.86 -11.58
C ALA A 89 5.60 6.72 -12.40
N LYS A 90 5.75 8.02 -12.09
CA LYS A 90 6.65 8.93 -12.80
C LYS A 90 8.10 8.66 -12.41
N ASP A 91 9.00 8.81 -13.37
CA ASP A 91 10.45 8.71 -13.09
C ASP A 91 11.00 9.99 -12.48
N ASP A 92 10.41 11.14 -12.81
CA ASP A 92 10.68 12.49 -12.30
C ASP A 92 9.63 12.99 -11.30
N GLY A 93 8.89 12.07 -10.67
CA GLY A 93 7.84 12.36 -9.70
C GLY A 93 8.39 12.79 -8.34
N CYS A 94 7.47 13.14 -7.42
CA CYS A 94 7.81 13.58 -6.06
C CYS A 94 8.42 12.48 -5.18
N PHE A 95 8.40 11.22 -5.61
CA PHE A 95 9.00 10.09 -4.91
C PHE A 95 10.32 9.69 -5.60
N SER A 96 11.39 10.38 -5.27
CA SER A 96 12.70 10.12 -5.86
C SER A 96 13.44 8.94 -5.23
N ASN A 97 13.09 8.60 -4.00
CA ASN A 97 13.72 7.53 -3.22
C ASN A 97 12.75 6.89 -2.21
N THR A 98 13.22 5.84 -1.54
CA THR A 98 12.45 5.11 -0.53
C THR A 98 12.02 6.00 0.64
N ASP A 99 12.85 6.93 1.07
CA ASP A 99 12.57 7.77 2.24
C ASP A 99 11.42 8.73 1.97
N ASP A 100 11.40 9.39 0.81
CA ASP A 100 10.30 10.26 0.39
C ASP A 100 8.97 9.50 0.33
N PHE A 101 9.03 8.28 -0.24
CA PHE A 101 7.87 7.39 -0.29
C PHE A 101 7.39 7.00 1.12
N LEU A 102 8.30 6.55 2.00
CA LEU A 102 7.95 6.12 3.35
C LEU A 102 7.38 7.27 4.18
N LEU A 103 7.97 8.45 4.14
CA LEU A 103 7.45 9.63 4.85
C LEU A 103 6.04 9.97 4.40
N SER A 104 5.80 9.95 3.10
CA SER A 104 4.46 10.16 2.55
C SER A 104 3.47 9.07 2.93
N TYR A 105 3.90 7.81 2.94
CA TYR A 105 3.08 6.66 3.31
C TYR A 105 2.68 6.70 4.79
N ILE A 106 3.64 6.82 5.71
CA ILE A 106 3.38 6.80 7.15
C ILE A 106 2.52 7.97 7.62
N SER A 107 2.63 9.13 6.96
CA SER A 107 1.82 10.30 7.28
C SER A 107 0.35 10.17 6.86
N ARG A 108 0.06 9.31 5.89
CA ARG A 108 -1.29 9.07 5.35
C ARG A 108 -1.97 7.84 5.89
N PHE A 109 -1.19 6.87 6.38
CA PHE A 109 -1.76 5.63 6.88
C PHE A 109 -2.57 5.86 8.15
N ARG A 110 -3.83 5.45 8.12
CA ARG A 110 -4.78 5.66 9.22
C ARG A 110 -5.60 4.42 9.52
N PHE A 111 -6.11 4.34 10.74
CA PHE A 111 -7.14 3.39 11.12
C PHE A 111 -8.47 4.10 11.39
N PRO A 112 -9.60 3.45 11.07
CA PRO A 112 -9.69 2.24 10.23
C PRO A 112 -9.23 2.53 8.81
N PHE A 113 -8.61 1.54 8.18
CA PHE A 113 -8.16 1.66 6.80
C PHE A 113 -9.30 1.28 5.85
N PRO A 114 -9.61 2.08 4.81
CA PRO A 114 -10.77 1.85 3.94
C PRO A 114 -10.77 0.50 3.20
N ALA A 115 -9.59 -0.12 3.01
CA ALA A 115 -9.47 -1.43 2.39
C ALA A 115 -9.87 -2.61 3.29
N PHE A 116 -10.12 -2.36 4.58
CA PHE A 116 -10.57 -3.39 5.50
C PHE A 116 -12.07 -3.24 5.75
N ASP A 117 -12.86 -4.18 5.23
CA ASP A 117 -14.30 -4.23 5.40
C ASP A 117 -14.71 -4.25 6.90
N ASN A 118 -15.88 -3.69 7.20
CA ASN A 118 -16.53 -3.68 8.52
C ASN A 118 -16.03 -2.65 9.56
N TYR A 119 -15.35 -1.60 9.15
CA TYR A 119 -15.06 -0.48 10.04
C TYR A 119 -15.93 0.73 9.71
N ASP A 120 -16.65 1.23 10.72
CA ASP A 120 -17.31 2.53 10.62
C ASP A 120 -16.25 3.65 10.68
N VAL A 121 -15.90 4.15 9.51
CA VAL A 121 -14.85 5.17 9.33
C VAL A 121 -15.20 6.49 10.02
N ALA A 122 -16.48 6.70 10.39
CA ALA A 122 -16.94 7.96 10.94
C ALA A 122 -16.58 8.17 12.43
N GLN A 123 -16.32 7.09 13.17
CA GLN A 123 -16.22 7.16 14.63
C GLN A 123 -14.81 7.40 15.18
N MET A 124 -13.76 6.96 14.53
CA MET A 124 -12.40 7.12 15.04
C MET A 124 -11.36 7.07 13.92
N GLN A 125 -10.52 8.10 13.83
CA GLN A 125 -9.38 8.11 12.91
C GLN A 125 -8.09 8.17 13.72
N ILE A 126 -7.28 7.12 13.62
CA ILE A 126 -5.97 7.05 14.27
C ILE A 126 -4.90 6.95 13.19
N TYR A 127 -3.85 7.74 13.33
CA TYR A 127 -2.64 7.68 12.52
C TYR A 127 -1.54 6.97 13.33
N PRO A 128 -1.45 5.63 13.26
CA PRO A 128 -0.63 4.85 14.19
C PRO A 128 0.85 5.20 14.10
N PHE A 129 1.38 5.37 12.91
CA PHE A 129 2.79 5.74 12.73
C PHE A 129 3.09 7.13 13.28
N CYS A 130 2.19 8.10 13.05
CA CYS A 130 2.34 9.44 13.61
C CYS A 130 2.27 9.43 15.15
N ALA A 131 1.41 8.59 15.73
CA ALA A 131 1.31 8.43 17.17
C ALA A 131 2.60 7.82 17.75
N ILE A 132 3.14 6.78 17.12
CA ILE A 132 4.40 6.15 17.52
C ILE A 132 5.55 7.16 17.45
N ILE A 133 5.68 7.89 16.34
CA ILE A 133 6.73 8.90 16.18
C ILE A 133 6.63 9.99 17.27
N LYS A 134 5.43 10.50 17.53
CA LYS A 134 5.21 11.49 18.60
C LYS A 134 5.60 10.94 19.98
N TYR A 135 5.27 9.69 20.24
CA TYR A 135 5.65 9.02 21.48
C TYR A 135 7.18 8.91 21.61
N LEU A 136 7.87 8.47 20.55
CA LEU A 136 9.33 8.39 20.52
C LEU A 136 10.01 9.75 20.71
N ILE A 137 9.47 10.80 20.09
CA ILE A 137 9.96 12.18 20.28
C ILE A 137 9.77 12.61 21.75
N ALA A 138 8.61 12.31 22.35
CA ALA A 138 8.34 12.63 23.74
C ALA A 138 9.31 11.90 24.69
N LEU A 139 9.61 10.61 24.44
CA LEU A 139 10.61 9.84 25.18
C LEU A 139 12.00 10.43 25.06
N ASN A 140 12.41 10.82 23.84
CA ASN A 140 13.73 11.40 23.60
C ASN A 140 13.94 12.76 24.30
N ASN A 141 12.85 13.47 24.62
CA ASN A 141 12.89 14.71 25.40
C ASN A 141 12.93 14.44 26.92
N THR A 142 12.93 13.19 27.35
CA THR A 142 13.19 12.74 28.70
C THR A 142 14.54 12.04 28.73
N ASP A 143 15.10 11.78 29.90
CA ASP A 143 16.37 11.01 30.05
C ASP A 143 16.19 9.51 29.74
N ARG A 144 15.12 9.15 29.01
CA ARG A 144 14.82 7.77 28.60
C ARG A 144 15.25 7.54 27.17
N GLN A 145 15.74 6.34 26.89
CA GLN A 145 16.01 5.93 25.53
C GLN A 145 14.71 5.91 24.70
N ALA A 146 14.74 6.55 23.54
CA ALA A 146 13.61 6.57 22.61
C ALA A 146 13.46 5.20 21.90
N CYS A 147 12.89 4.24 22.59
CA CYS A 147 12.56 2.91 22.07
C CYS A 147 11.16 2.50 22.51
N ILE A 148 10.55 1.60 21.75
CA ILE A 148 9.29 0.95 22.08
C ILE A 148 9.54 -0.54 22.11
N SER A 149 9.24 -1.19 23.20
CA SER A 149 9.29 -2.64 23.33
C SER A 149 8.07 -3.30 22.67
N LEU A 150 8.18 -4.59 22.37
CA LEU A 150 7.02 -5.34 21.86
C LEU A 150 5.85 -5.35 22.83
N ASP A 151 6.13 -5.39 24.14
CA ASP A 151 5.10 -5.39 25.20
C ASP A 151 4.36 -4.04 25.32
N GLU A 152 4.94 -2.96 24.81
CA GLU A 152 4.29 -1.63 24.76
C GLU A 152 3.43 -1.45 23.49
N ILE A 153 3.56 -2.33 22.50
CA ILE A 153 2.79 -2.29 21.26
C ILE A 153 1.52 -3.16 21.37
N PHE A 154 1.52 -4.19 22.18
CA PHE A 154 0.45 -5.17 22.39
C PHE A 154 -0.12 -5.13 23.80
#